data_25f24224e8b78906d4a39c14e9ec80f3
#
_entry.id   25f24224e8b78906d4a39c14e9ec80f3
#
_cell.length_a   1.000
_cell.length_b   1.000
_cell.length_c   1.000
_cell.angle_alpha   90.00
_cell.angle_beta   90.00
_cell.angle_gamma   90.00
#
_symmetry.space_group_name_H-M   'P 1'
#
loop_
_entity.id
_entity.type
_entity.pdbx_description
1 polymer ?
#
loop_
_entity_poly.entity_id
_entity_poly.type
_entity_poly.pdbx_seq_one_letter_code
_entity_poly.pdbx_strand_id
1 'polypeptide(L)'
;NNLFMERRKFLKNSTTATAGLISAPLLASCKEEKTTSTISQNSKIIKPIVICTWNFANASAKAWEILSTGGDALDAIEQGVMVEEDDVNNQTVGTGGRPDRDGNVTLDACIMDKEGNCGAVLAMQHIANPISVARKVMEDTPHVMLVGEGAEQFAFEKGFEKVNLLTEKSKEEWLEWKKTSEYKPIINIENHDTIGMLAIDENGDIAGGCTTSGMAYKMAGRVGDSPIIGAGLFVDNEVGGATATGVGEEVVRTVGSFLIVELMRQGKSPQEACEEGVKRIMAKNEGRNDFQIGFIALNKNGE
;
A
#
# COMPACT_ATOMS: atom_id res chain seq x y z
N ASN A 1 32.25 -26.28 25.37
CA ASN A 1 31.30 -25.67 26.30
C ASN A 1 30.10 -25.13 25.53
N ASN A 2 29.07 -26.00 25.43
CA ASN A 2 27.83 -25.70 24.78
C ASN A 2 26.90 -24.92 25.75
N LEU A 3 26.60 -23.67 25.42
CA LEU A 3 25.51 -22.92 26.04
C LEU A 3 24.34 -22.82 25.04
N PHE A 4 23.60 -23.92 24.87
CA PHE A 4 22.26 -23.85 24.33
C PHE A 4 21.28 -23.94 25.49
N MET A 5 20.70 -22.82 25.88
CA MET A 5 19.61 -22.77 26.85
C MET A 5 18.29 -23.07 26.13
N GLU A 6 17.70 -24.22 26.45
CA GLU A 6 16.43 -24.65 25.83
C GLU A 6 15.29 -23.66 26.16
N ARG A 7 14.60 -23.17 25.12
CA ARG A 7 13.43 -22.26 25.21
C ARG A 7 12.36 -22.69 26.22
N ARG A 8 12.23 -23.98 26.50
CA ARG A 8 11.27 -24.52 27.50
C ARG A 8 11.63 -24.24 28.95
N LYS A 9 12.90 -23.99 29.29
CA LYS A 9 13.32 -23.63 30.65
C LYS A 9 13.08 -22.16 30.99
N PHE A 10 13.08 -21.27 30.00
CA PHE A 10 12.80 -19.85 30.20
C PHE A 10 11.35 -19.61 30.63
N LEU A 11 10.38 -20.32 30.02
CA LEU A 11 8.97 -20.17 30.32
C LEU A 11 8.55 -20.76 31.69
N LYS A 12 9.30 -21.72 32.26
CA LYS A 12 8.99 -22.28 33.58
C LYS A 12 9.46 -21.42 34.75
N ASN A 13 10.42 -20.54 34.55
CA ASN A 13 10.96 -19.67 35.61
C ASN A 13 10.22 -18.33 35.76
N SER A 14 9.30 -18.01 34.86
CA SER A 14 8.53 -16.75 34.88
C SER A 14 7.19 -16.87 35.68
N THR A 15 6.82 -18.05 36.14
CA THR A 15 5.52 -18.30 36.79
C THR A 15 5.59 -18.49 38.32
N THR A 16 6.76 -18.27 38.94
CA THR A 16 6.94 -18.55 40.40
C THR A 16 7.27 -17.33 41.26
N ALA A 17 6.95 -16.13 40.84
CA ALA A 17 7.19 -14.94 41.63
C ALA A 17 5.97 -14.01 41.69
N THR A 18 4.84 -14.48 42.20
CA THR A 18 3.81 -13.61 42.79
C THR A 18 2.80 -14.46 43.57
N ALA A 19 3.16 -14.84 44.80
CA ALA A 19 2.20 -15.24 45.81
C ALA A 19 2.74 -14.77 47.16
N GLY A 20 2.07 -13.78 47.71
CA GLY A 20 2.23 -13.44 49.13
C GLY A 20 1.91 -12.02 49.52
N LEU A 21 0.83 -11.91 50.29
CA LEU A 21 0.45 -10.90 51.28
C LEU A 21 -0.89 -10.19 50.96
N ILE A 22 -2.00 -10.76 51.39
CA ILE A 22 -2.71 -10.77 52.71
C ILE A 22 -3.41 -9.44 53.05
N SER A 23 -4.75 -9.53 52.97
CA SER A 23 -5.80 -9.16 53.91
C SER A 23 -5.96 -7.72 54.42
N ALA A 24 -7.11 -7.13 54.15
CA ALA A 24 -8.28 -7.07 55.06
C ALA A 24 -9.44 -6.27 54.45
N PRO A 25 -10.69 -6.48 54.85
CA PRO A 25 -11.85 -5.94 54.14
C PRO A 25 -12.26 -4.58 54.73
N LEU A 26 -12.56 -3.63 53.84
CA LEU A 26 -13.35 -2.44 54.18
C LEU A 26 -14.64 -2.51 53.37
N LEU A 27 -15.71 -2.89 54.06
CA LEU A 27 -17.08 -2.74 53.61
C LEU A 27 -17.39 -1.24 53.46
N ALA A 28 -17.48 -0.76 52.24
CA ALA A 28 -18.14 0.50 51.96
C ALA A 28 -19.25 0.19 50.93
N SER A 29 -20.48 0.25 51.45
CA SER A 29 -21.71 0.23 50.69
C SER A 29 -21.75 1.42 49.73
N CYS A 30 -21.61 1.17 48.43
CA CYS A 30 -22.01 2.14 47.40
C CYS A 30 -23.26 1.63 46.74
N LYS A 31 -24.34 2.41 46.90
CA LYS A 31 -25.57 2.25 46.13
C LYS A 31 -25.26 2.24 44.62
N GLU A 32 -25.70 1.19 43.97
CA GLU A 32 -25.80 1.16 42.50
C GLU A 32 -26.87 2.15 42.04
N GLU A 33 -26.47 3.34 41.62
CA GLU A 33 -27.26 4.10 40.67
C GLU A 33 -27.11 3.46 39.29
N LYS A 34 -28.16 2.77 38.85
CA LYS A 34 -28.32 2.35 37.49
C LYS A 34 -28.46 3.60 36.58
N THR A 35 -27.36 4.16 36.17
CA THR A 35 -27.36 5.10 35.08
C THR A 35 -27.50 4.27 33.79
N THR A 36 -28.72 4.17 33.27
CA THR A 36 -29.00 3.72 31.92
C THR A 36 -28.47 4.79 30.99
N SER A 37 -27.19 4.70 30.66
CA SER A 37 -26.65 5.44 29.51
C SER A 37 -27.23 4.80 28.26
N THR A 38 -28.28 5.41 27.74
CA THR A 38 -28.72 5.22 26.37
C THR A 38 -27.57 5.70 25.48
N ILE A 39 -26.72 4.75 25.08
CA ILE A 39 -25.76 5.01 24.00
C ILE A 39 -26.63 5.19 22.78
N SER A 40 -26.92 6.44 22.45
CA SER A 40 -27.37 6.83 21.12
C SER A 40 -26.24 6.45 20.17
N GLN A 41 -26.35 5.26 19.59
CA GLN A 41 -25.58 4.92 18.39
C GLN A 41 -26.13 5.81 17.27
N ASN A 42 -25.66 7.05 17.22
CA ASN A 42 -25.64 7.78 15.95
C ASN A 42 -24.59 7.05 15.11
N SER A 43 -25.01 6.01 14.40
CA SER A 43 -24.23 5.44 13.31
C SER A 43 -24.06 6.57 12.29
N LYS A 44 -22.92 7.22 12.34
CA LYS A 44 -22.51 8.18 11.32
C LYS A 44 -22.56 7.38 10.01
N ILE A 45 -23.48 7.70 9.13
CA ILE A 45 -23.54 7.08 7.80
C ILE A 45 -22.23 7.49 7.14
N ILE A 46 -21.30 6.55 7.05
CA ILE A 46 -20.05 6.74 6.33
C ILE A 46 -20.47 6.78 4.85
N LYS A 47 -20.32 7.92 4.22
CA LYS A 47 -20.51 8.02 2.76
C LYS A 47 -19.36 7.28 2.11
N PRO A 48 -19.56 6.55 1.00
CA PRO A 48 -18.45 5.98 0.26
C PRO A 48 -17.39 7.05 -0.05
N ILE A 49 -16.11 6.69 0.04
CA ILE A 49 -14.99 7.61 -0.20
C ILE A 49 -13.97 6.89 -1.07
N VAL A 50 -13.41 7.61 -2.02
CA VAL A 50 -12.21 7.19 -2.74
C VAL A 50 -11.22 8.34 -2.81
N ILE A 51 -9.95 8.03 -2.57
CA ILE A 51 -8.84 8.94 -2.74
C ILE A 51 -7.69 8.24 -3.49
N CYS A 52 -6.95 8.98 -4.28
CA CYS A 52 -5.72 8.47 -4.91
C CYS A 52 -4.59 9.49 -4.83
N THR A 53 -3.37 9.01 -4.99
CA THR A 53 -2.22 9.88 -5.18
C THR A 53 -2.37 10.65 -6.49
N TRP A 54 -1.84 11.87 -6.55
CA TRP A 54 -1.82 12.72 -7.73
C TRP A 54 -3.22 13.04 -8.30
N ASN A 55 -3.26 13.60 -9.50
CA ASN A 55 -4.50 14.00 -10.16
C ASN A 55 -5.01 12.92 -11.14
N PHE A 56 -5.15 11.68 -10.68
CA PHE A 56 -5.74 10.59 -11.48
C PHE A 56 -7.27 10.63 -11.40
N ALA A 57 -7.85 11.68 -12.00
CA ALA A 57 -9.28 11.94 -11.93
C ALA A 57 -10.13 10.83 -12.57
N ASN A 58 -9.66 10.24 -13.68
CA ASN A 58 -10.36 9.15 -14.37
C ASN A 58 -10.39 7.88 -13.52
N ALA A 59 -9.29 7.55 -12.85
CA ALA A 59 -9.20 6.41 -11.93
C ALA A 59 -10.17 6.59 -10.75
N SER A 60 -10.17 7.77 -10.13
CA SER A 60 -11.11 8.11 -9.06
C SER A 60 -12.58 8.08 -9.52
N ALA A 61 -12.87 8.56 -10.73
CA ALA A 61 -14.21 8.52 -11.29
C ALA A 61 -14.69 7.08 -11.52
N LYS A 62 -13.80 6.20 -12.02
CA LYS A 62 -14.11 4.78 -12.22
C LYS A 62 -14.39 4.06 -10.92
N ALA A 63 -13.54 4.27 -9.91
CA ALA A 63 -13.76 3.70 -8.57
C ALA A 63 -15.07 4.21 -7.97
N TRP A 64 -15.39 5.50 -8.16
CA TRP A 64 -16.63 6.11 -7.69
C TRP A 64 -17.89 5.52 -8.37
N GLU A 65 -17.84 5.17 -9.65
CA GLU A 65 -18.96 4.50 -10.33
C GLU A 65 -19.39 3.23 -9.58
N ILE A 66 -18.43 2.45 -9.09
CA ILE A 66 -18.67 1.21 -8.34
C ILE A 66 -19.22 1.53 -6.95
N LEU A 67 -18.54 2.39 -6.21
CA LEU A 67 -18.91 2.74 -4.84
C LEU A 67 -20.29 3.39 -4.77
N SER A 68 -20.61 4.29 -5.70
CA SER A 68 -21.89 5.03 -5.71
C SER A 68 -23.11 4.15 -6.02
N THR A 69 -22.89 2.96 -6.55
CA THR A 69 -23.92 1.94 -6.80
C THR A 69 -23.98 0.84 -5.75
N GLY A 70 -23.27 1.00 -4.63
CA GLY A 70 -23.22 0.05 -3.52
C GLY A 70 -22.22 -1.11 -3.76
N GLY A 71 -21.25 -0.91 -4.64
CA GLY A 71 -20.18 -1.89 -4.89
C GLY A 71 -19.14 -1.92 -3.79
N ASP A 72 -18.38 -3.00 -3.76
CA ASP A 72 -17.32 -3.29 -2.79
C ASP A 72 -16.09 -2.39 -2.99
N ALA A 73 -15.42 -2.03 -1.89
CA ALA A 73 -14.22 -1.19 -1.92
C ALA A 73 -13.08 -1.85 -2.71
N LEU A 74 -12.90 -3.18 -2.62
CA LEU A 74 -11.83 -3.90 -3.33
C LEU A 74 -12.05 -3.87 -4.85
N ASP A 75 -13.30 -4.05 -5.31
CA ASP A 75 -13.65 -3.95 -6.73
C ASP A 75 -13.44 -2.53 -7.25
N ALA A 76 -13.79 -1.53 -6.45
CA ALA A 76 -13.57 -0.13 -6.78
C ALA A 76 -12.08 0.20 -6.94
N ILE A 77 -11.24 -0.33 -6.04
CA ILE A 77 -9.78 -0.19 -6.12
C ILE A 77 -9.23 -0.82 -7.39
N GLU A 78 -9.53 -2.09 -7.65
CA GLU A 78 -9.01 -2.78 -8.83
C GLU A 78 -9.39 -2.05 -10.11
N GLN A 79 -10.68 -1.79 -10.32
CA GLN A 79 -11.19 -1.17 -11.54
C GLN A 79 -10.73 0.30 -11.70
N GLY A 80 -10.60 1.03 -10.58
CA GLY A 80 -10.08 2.40 -10.61
C GLY A 80 -8.61 2.45 -11.00
N VAL A 81 -7.79 1.60 -10.40
CA VAL A 81 -6.34 1.55 -10.67
C VAL A 81 -6.05 1.07 -12.09
N MET A 82 -6.81 0.11 -12.63
CA MET A 82 -6.68 -0.38 -14.00
C MET A 82 -6.79 0.73 -15.06
N VAL A 83 -7.54 1.80 -14.80
CA VAL A 83 -7.66 2.94 -15.73
C VAL A 83 -6.30 3.55 -16.05
N GLU A 84 -5.43 3.69 -15.05
CA GLU A 84 -4.09 4.23 -15.25
C GLU A 84 -3.11 3.19 -15.82
N GLU A 85 -3.31 1.91 -15.50
CA GLU A 85 -2.52 0.82 -16.09
C GLU A 85 -2.76 0.66 -17.58
N ASP A 86 -3.96 0.98 -18.06
CA ASP A 86 -4.37 0.90 -19.46
C ASP A 86 -4.08 2.19 -20.25
N ASP A 87 -3.80 3.32 -19.59
CA ASP A 87 -3.51 4.57 -20.29
C ASP A 87 -2.10 4.57 -20.89
N VAL A 88 -2.02 4.30 -22.18
CA VAL A 88 -0.76 4.28 -22.96
C VAL A 88 0.01 5.61 -22.96
N ASN A 89 -0.63 6.71 -22.54
CA ASN A 89 0.02 8.02 -22.43
C ASN A 89 0.66 8.22 -21.06
N ASN A 90 0.28 7.42 -20.08
CA ASN A 90 0.88 7.43 -18.76
C ASN A 90 2.23 6.70 -18.81
N GLN A 91 3.33 7.44 -18.63
CA GLN A 91 4.68 6.88 -18.71
C GLN A 91 5.24 6.44 -17.35
N THR A 92 4.41 6.38 -16.32
CA THR A 92 4.82 6.06 -14.94
C THR A 92 4.04 4.90 -14.33
N VAL A 93 2.92 4.51 -14.97
CA VAL A 93 2.07 3.41 -14.54
C VAL A 93 1.70 2.57 -15.77
N GLY A 94 1.73 1.24 -15.64
CA GLY A 94 1.15 0.32 -16.62
C GLY A 94 1.78 0.35 -18.02
N THR A 95 0.91 0.19 -19.01
CA THR A 95 1.28 0.19 -20.43
C THR A 95 1.80 1.55 -20.87
N GLY A 96 2.97 1.58 -21.48
CA GLY A 96 3.64 2.84 -21.85
C GLY A 96 4.61 3.39 -20.80
N GLY A 97 4.73 2.72 -19.67
CA GLY A 97 5.72 3.05 -18.64
C GLY A 97 7.14 3.16 -19.21
N ARG A 98 7.95 4.03 -18.62
CA ARG A 98 9.37 4.14 -18.99
C ARG A 98 10.10 2.85 -18.63
N PRO A 99 10.88 2.27 -19.57
CA PRO A 99 11.56 1.01 -19.34
C PRO A 99 12.70 1.13 -18.34
N ASP A 100 13.22 -0.02 -17.94
CA ASP A 100 14.51 -0.11 -17.27
C ASP A 100 15.66 0.26 -18.25
N ARG A 101 16.89 0.28 -17.75
CA ARG A 101 18.07 0.63 -18.55
C ARG A 101 18.31 -0.30 -19.76
N ASP A 102 17.78 -1.52 -19.68
CA ASP A 102 17.94 -2.54 -20.72
C ASP A 102 16.79 -2.53 -21.75
N GLY A 103 15.78 -1.67 -21.54
CA GLY A 103 14.68 -1.43 -22.46
C GLY A 103 13.41 -2.23 -22.14
N ASN A 104 13.30 -2.84 -20.98
CA ASN A 104 12.14 -3.61 -20.56
C ASN A 104 11.25 -2.78 -19.63
N VAL A 105 9.97 -2.64 -19.96
CA VAL A 105 8.98 -2.10 -19.01
C VAL A 105 8.66 -3.20 -18.02
N THR A 106 8.85 -2.91 -16.72
CA THR A 106 8.52 -3.82 -15.63
C THR A 106 7.51 -3.16 -14.70
N LEU A 107 6.47 -3.90 -14.35
CA LEU A 107 5.35 -3.44 -13.54
C LEU A 107 5.34 -4.11 -12.17
N ASP A 108 4.98 -3.32 -11.17
CA ASP A 108 4.86 -3.72 -9.78
C ASP A 108 3.47 -3.32 -9.26
N ALA A 109 2.78 -4.20 -8.54
CA ALA A 109 1.49 -3.88 -7.93
C ALA A 109 1.26 -4.64 -6.63
N CYS A 110 0.46 -4.05 -5.73
CA CYS A 110 -0.14 -4.76 -4.60
C CYS A 110 -1.55 -4.28 -4.31
N ILE A 111 -2.32 -5.13 -3.66
CA ILE A 111 -3.71 -4.89 -3.25
C ILE A 111 -3.95 -5.49 -1.86
N MET A 112 -4.80 -4.84 -1.07
CA MET A 112 -5.23 -5.34 0.25
C MET A 112 -6.73 -5.18 0.41
N ASP A 113 -7.36 -6.19 1.01
CA ASP A 113 -8.77 -6.20 1.36
C ASP A 113 -9.02 -5.83 2.84
N LYS A 114 -10.30 -5.78 3.20
CA LYS A 114 -10.79 -5.47 4.56
C LYS A 114 -10.44 -6.51 5.62
N GLU A 115 -10.23 -7.75 5.23
CA GLU A 115 -9.83 -8.85 6.12
C GLU A 115 -8.32 -8.83 6.41
N GLY A 116 -7.56 -7.95 5.74
CA GLY A 116 -6.11 -7.89 5.81
C GLY A 116 -5.41 -8.89 4.91
N ASN A 117 -6.16 -9.58 4.03
CA ASN A 117 -5.53 -10.37 2.98
C ASN A 117 -4.83 -9.41 1.99
N CYS A 118 -3.78 -9.90 1.38
CA CYS A 118 -3.02 -9.10 0.44
C CYS A 118 -2.39 -9.95 -0.66
N GLY A 119 -2.21 -9.32 -1.81
CA GLY A 119 -1.50 -9.93 -2.93
C GLY A 119 -0.58 -8.91 -3.59
N ALA A 120 0.54 -9.37 -4.12
CA ALA A 120 1.49 -8.52 -4.82
C ALA A 120 2.17 -9.25 -5.97
N VAL A 121 2.51 -8.48 -6.99
CA VAL A 121 3.34 -8.92 -8.12
C VAL A 121 4.46 -7.93 -8.38
N LEU A 122 5.64 -8.45 -8.69
CA LEU A 122 6.86 -7.69 -8.79
C LEU A 122 7.56 -7.97 -10.12
N ALA A 123 8.05 -6.92 -10.77
CA ALA A 123 8.87 -6.99 -11.98
C ALA A 123 8.21 -7.79 -13.13
N MET A 124 6.90 -7.67 -13.31
CA MET A 124 6.17 -8.28 -14.45
C MET A 124 6.43 -7.50 -15.74
N GLN A 125 6.58 -8.20 -16.87
CA GLN A 125 6.98 -7.57 -18.14
C GLN A 125 5.90 -7.60 -19.23
N HIS A 126 4.93 -8.48 -19.18
CA HIS A 126 4.08 -8.74 -20.34
C HIS A 126 2.58 -8.73 -20.03
N ILE A 127 2.18 -8.19 -18.90
CA ILE A 127 0.78 -8.14 -18.48
C ILE A 127 0.38 -6.67 -18.29
N ALA A 128 -0.73 -6.24 -18.91
CA ALA A 128 -1.19 -4.85 -18.84
C ALA A 128 -1.66 -4.45 -17.42
N ASN A 129 -2.38 -5.37 -16.74
CA ASN A 129 -3.03 -5.08 -15.45
C ASN A 129 -2.41 -5.89 -14.29
N PRO A 130 -1.24 -5.50 -13.79
CA PRO A 130 -0.59 -6.17 -12.66
C PRO A 130 -1.43 -6.13 -11.39
N ILE A 131 -2.29 -5.11 -11.17
CA ILE A 131 -3.17 -5.04 -10.00
C ILE A 131 -4.16 -6.22 -9.96
N SER A 132 -4.71 -6.62 -11.11
CA SER A 132 -5.62 -7.75 -11.21
C SER A 132 -4.90 -9.08 -10.98
N VAL A 133 -3.65 -9.20 -11.42
CA VAL A 133 -2.83 -10.39 -11.10
C VAL A 133 -2.51 -10.42 -9.60
N ALA A 134 -2.18 -9.28 -8.98
CA ALA A 134 -1.97 -9.20 -7.53
C ALA A 134 -3.21 -9.65 -6.75
N ARG A 135 -4.42 -9.24 -7.19
CA ARG A 135 -5.69 -9.71 -6.64
C ARG A 135 -5.84 -11.22 -6.79
N LYS A 136 -5.51 -11.79 -7.95
CA LYS A 136 -5.56 -13.25 -8.14
C LYS A 136 -4.54 -14.01 -7.29
N VAL A 137 -3.38 -13.43 -7.01
CA VAL A 137 -2.43 -14.00 -6.05
C VAL A 137 -3.08 -14.09 -4.66
N MET A 138 -3.74 -13.03 -4.22
CA MET A 138 -4.43 -12.96 -2.93
C MET A 138 -5.59 -13.97 -2.83
N GLU A 139 -6.45 -14.01 -3.85
CA GLU A 139 -7.69 -14.79 -3.83
C GLU A 139 -7.49 -16.29 -4.10
N ASP A 140 -6.57 -16.64 -5.01
CA ASP A 140 -6.47 -17.97 -5.59
C ASP A 140 -5.25 -18.77 -5.11
N THR A 141 -4.42 -18.21 -4.23
CA THR A 141 -3.20 -18.89 -3.76
C THR A 141 -3.00 -18.73 -2.25
N PRO A 142 -2.22 -19.59 -1.59
CA PRO A 142 -1.81 -19.39 -0.21
C PRO A 142 -0.63 -18.41 -0.09
N HIS A 143 -0.19 -17.80 -1.19
CA HIS A 143 0.97 -16.92 -1.23
C HIS A 143 0.54 -15.45 -1.24
N VAL A 144 1.45 -14.57 -0.80
CA VAL A 144 1.23 -13.13 -0.81
C VAL A 144 1.90 -12.47 -2.02
N MET A 145 3.05 -12.98 -2.47
CA MET A 145 3.85 -12.31 -3.51
C MET A 145 4.35 -13.30 -4.55
N LEU A 146 4.28 -12.90 -5.83
CA LEU A 146 4.95 -13.57 -6.94
C LEU A 146 5.82 -12.57 -7.70
N VAL A 147 6.92 -13.03 -8.32
CA VAL A 147 7.90 -12.15 -8.98
C VAL A 147 8.30 -12.66 -10.36
N GLY A 148 8.49 -11.72 -11.32
CA GLY A 148 9.07 -11.97 -12.63
C GLY A 148 8.37 -13.07 -13.43
N GLU A 149 9.14 -13.98 -14.02
CA GLU A 149 8.62 -15.07 -14.85
C GLU A 149 7.60 -15.96 -14.13
N GLY A 150 7.77 -16.19 -12.82
CA GLY A 150 6.81 -16.98 -12.04
C GLY A 150 5.46 -16.27 -11.89
N ALA A 151 5.46 -14.95 -11.72
CA ALA A 151 4.24 -14.14 -11.70
C ALA A 151 3.56 -14.12 -13.07
N GLU A 152 4.34 -14.02 -14.15
CA GLU A 152 3.81 -14.05 -15.52
C GLU A 152 3.20 -15.42 -15.86
N GLN A 153 3.88 -16.52 -15.52
CA GLN A 153 3.35 -17.86 -15.72
C GLN A 153 2.00 -18.02 -15.01
N PHE A 154 1.92 -17.62 -13.74
CA PHE A 154 0.67 -17.62 -13.00
C PHE A 154 -0.42 -16.79 -13.69
N ALA A 155 -0.07 -15.58 -14.16
CA ALA A 155 -1.02 -14.73 -14.88
C ALA A 155 -1.54 -15.42 -16.15
N PHE A 156 -0.68 -16.03 -16.96
CA PHE A 156 -1.11 -16.78 -18.16
C PHE A 156 -2.00 -17.97 -17.81
N GLU A 157 -1.72 -18.70 -16.73
CA GLU A 157 -2.58 -19.79 -16.23
C GLU A 157 -3.96 -19.27 -15.78
N LYS A 158 -4.05 -17.99 -15.35
CA LYS A 158 -5.31 -17.32 -15.00
C LYS A 158 -6.01 -16.67 -16.20
N GLY A 159 -5.46 -16.78 -17.41
CA GLY A 159 -6.06 -16.29 -18.65
C GLY A 159 -5.71 -14.86 -19.01
N PHE A 160 -4.74 -14.24 -18.36
CA PHE A 160 -4.22 -12.94 -18.80
C PHE A 160 -3.45 -13.08 -20.12
N GLU A 161 -3.61 -12.10 -21.01
CA GLU A 161 -2.95 -12.11 -22.30
C GLU A 161 -1.55 -11.51 -22.24
N LYS A 162 -0.65 -12.02 -23.08
CA LYS A 162 0.69 -11.45 -23.24
C LYS A 162 0.62 -10.20 -24.11
N VAL A 163 1.10 -9.07 -23.60
CA VAL A 163 1.14 -7.78 -24.30
C VAL A 163 2.55 -7.19 -24.34
N ASN A 164 2.78 -6.28 -25.27
CA ASN A 164 3.98 -5.44 -25.29
C ASN A 164 3.67 -4.13 -24.57
N LEU A 165 4.34 -3.88 -23.44
CA LEU A 165 4.13 -2.69 -22.63
C LEU A 165 4.90 -1.46 -23.12
N LEU A 166 5.95 -1.65 -23.92
CA LEU A 166 6.80 -0.56 -24.42
C LEU A 166 6.14 0.13 -25.61
N THR A 167 5.72 1.38 -25.45
CA THR A 167 5.23 2.23 -26.54
C THR A 167 6.38 2.83 -27.33
N GLU A 168 6.13 3.26 -28.58
CA GLU A 168 7.15 3.94 -29.40
C GLU A 168 7.66 5.21 -28.71
N LYS A 169 6.80 5.98 -28.04
CA LYS A 169 7.19 7.18 -27.29
C LYS A 169 8.21 6.85 -26.18
N SER A 170 7.89 5.89 -25.33
CA SER A 170 8.80 5.48 -24.24
C SER A 170 10.10 4.87 -24.75
N LYS A 171 10.04 4.18 -25.89
CA LYS A 171 11.21 3.64 -26.57
C LYS A 171 12.12 4.73 -27.14
N GLU A 172 11.56 5.75 -27.78
CA GLU A 172 12.33 6.88 -28.29
C GLU A 172 13.03 7.65 -27.17
N GLU A 173 12.32 7.93 -26.07
CA GLU A 173 12.88 8.57 -24.87
C GLU A 173 14.00 7.72 -24.24
N TRP A 174 13.83 6.40 -24.16
CA TRP A 174 14.86 5.48 -23.67
C TRP A 174 16.11 5.48 -24.58
N LEU A 175 15.93 5.45 -25.90
CA LEU A 175 17.07 5.51 -26.85
C LEU A 175 17.82 6.84 -26.75
N GLU A 176 17.13 7.95 -26.48
CA GLU A 176 17.78 9.24 -26.24
C GLU A 176 18.56 9.25 -24.92
N TRP A 177 17.93 8.78 -23.82
CA TRP A 177 18.60 8.62 -22.52
C TRP A 177 19.87 7.75 -22.66
N LYS A 178 19.81 6.67 -23.42
CA LYS A 178 20.91 5.73 -23.60
C LYS A 178 22.17 6.35 -24.20
N LYS A 179 22.06 7.48 -24.90
CA LYS A 179 23.23 8.21 -25.45
C LYS A 179 24.13 8.77 -24.37
N THR A 180 23.57 9.17 -23.25
CA THR A 180 24.31 9.71 -22.11
C THR A 180 24.49 8.68 -21.00
N SER A 181 23.53 7.78 -20.84
CA SER A 181 23.44 6.75 -19.79
C SER A 181 23.66 7.31 -18.37
N GLU A 182 23.37 8.59 -18.16
CA GLU A 182 23.44 9.23 -16.87
C GLU A 182 22.22 8.86 -16.03
N TYR A 183 22.47 8.11 -14.96
CA TYR A 183 21.43 7.79 -13.97
C TYR A 183 21.29 8.96 -13.01
N LYS A 184 20.31 9.82 -13.24
CA LYS A 184 19.93 10.88 -12.32
C LYS A 184 18.48 10.63 -11.88
N PRO A 185 18.21 10.48 -10.58
CA PRO A 185 16.84 10.49 -10.10
C PRO A 185 16.20 11.82 -10.53
N ILE A 186 15.11 11.75 -11.26
CA ILE A 186 14.37 12.95 -11.65
C ILE A 186 13.34 13.19 -10.55
N ILE A 187 13.42 14.35 -9.87
CA ILE A 187 12.31 14.81 -9.04
C ILE A 187 11.18 15.15 -10.00
N ASN A 188 10.11 14.38 -9.92
CA ASN A 188 9.05 14.43 -10.90
C ASN A 188 7.79 15.02 -10.27
N ILE A 189 7.77 16.35 -10.10
CA ILE A 189 6.61 17.07 -9.56
C ILE A 189 5.46 17.12 -10.57
N GLU A 190 5.76 17.01 -11.86
CA GLU A 190 4.78 17.20 -12.94
C GLU A 190 4.34 15.89 -13.63
N ASN A 191 5.10 14.81 -13.49
CA ASN A 191 4.80 13.51 -14.08
C ASN A 191 4.68 12.46 -12.96
N HIS A 192 3.49 12.06 -12.69
CA HIS A 192 3.05 11.20 -11.59
C HIS A 192 3.72 9.80 -11.65
N ASP A 193 4.36 9.36 -10.58
CA ASP A 193 5.23 8.18 -10.60
C ASP A 193 4.51 6.88 -10.18
N THR A 194 3.42 6.96 -9.44
CA THR A 194 2.77 5.79 -8.84
C THR A 194 1.33 6.13 -8.53
N ILE A 195 0.38 5.28 -8.89
CA ILE A 195 -0.96 5.37 -8.34
C ILE A 195 -1.09 4.50 -7.12
N GLY A 196 -1.38 5.14 -5.98
CA GLY A 196 -1.90 4.50 -4.79
C GLY A 196 -3.34 4.96 -4.58
N MET A 197 -4.26 4.05 -4.31
CA MET A 197 -5.67 4.34 -4.13
C MET A 197 -6.19 3.67 -2.86
N LEU A 198 -7.04 4.39 -2.13
CA LEU A 198 -7.76 3.90 -0.95
C LEU A 198 -9.25 4.15 -1.14
N ALA A 199 -10.08 3.20 -0.76
CA ALA A 199 -11.53 3.34 -0.84
C ALA A 199 -12.21 2.81 0.43
N ILE A 200 -13.29 3.48 0.84
CA ILE A 200 -14.25 3.01 1.85
C ILE A 200 -15.61 2.88 1.16
N ASP A 201 -16.23 1.72 1.27
CA ASP A 201 -17.58 1.47 0.74
C ASP A 201 -18.70 1.91 1.70
N GLU A 202 -19.95 1.68 1.30
CA GLU A 202 -21.13 2.03 2.11
C GLU A 202 -21.24 1.28 3.44
N ASN A 203 -20.59 0.10 3.54
CA ASN A 203 -20.52 -0.70 4.76
C ASN A 203 -19.45 -0.16 5.72
N GLY A 204 -18.63 0.79 5.25
CA GLY A 204 -17.47 1.29 5.96
C GLY A 204 -16.26 0.37 5.87
N ASP A 205 -16.24 -0.60 4.97
CA ASP A 205 -15.10 -1.47 4.73
C ASP A 205 -14.06 -0.75 3.85
N ILE A 206 -12.78 -0.91 4.19
CA ILE A 206 -11.67 -0.26 3.49
C ILE A 206 -10.85 -1.26 2.69
N ALA A 207 -10.46 -0.86 1.49
CA ALA A 207 -9.49 -1.55 0.66
C ALA A 207 -8.47 -0.57 0.08
N GLY A 208 -7.36 -1.09 -0.43
CA GLY A 208 -6.34 -0.27 -1.08
C GLY A 208 -5.57 -1.02 -2.15
N GLY A 209 -5.02 -0.27 -3.10
CA GLY A 209 -4.14 -0.79 -4.15
C GLY A 209 -3.05 0.21 -4.51
N CYS A 210 -1.92 -0.31 -4.95
CA CYS A 210 -0.78 0.49 -5.38
C CYS A 210 -0.14 -0.17 -6.60
N THR A 211 0.11 0.61 -7.67
CA THR A 211 0.74 0.11 -8.90
C THR A 211 1.64 1.15 -9.55
N THR A 212 2.66 0.68 -10.27
CA THR A 212 3.66 1.53 -10.90
C THR A 212 4.42 0.77 -12.00
N SER A 213 4.99 1.52 -12.95
CA SER A 213 6.09 1.01 -13.80
C SER A 213 7.48 1.28 -13.18
N GLY A 214 7.52 1.88 -11.99
CA GLY A 214 8.74 2.20 -11.26
C GLY A 214 9.51 3.37 -11.84
N MET A 215 10.72 3.57 -11.34
CA MET A 215 11.61 4.66 -11.76
C MET A 215 12.09 4.48 -13.20
N ALA A 216 12.07 5.57 -13.97
CA ALA A 216 12.56 5.57 -15.35
C ALA A 216 14.04 5.11 -15.41
N TYR A 217 14.33 4.22 -16.35
CA TYR A 217 15.68 3.72 -16.65
C TYR A 217 16.39 3.06 -15.45
N LYS A 218 15.57 2.55 -14.52
CA LYS A 218 16.05 1.82 -13.34
C LYS A 218 16.97 0.66 -13.71
N MET A 219 17.76 0.20 -12.76
CA MET A 219 18.52 -1.05 -12.94
C MET A 219 17.54 -2.20 -13.19
N ALA A 220 17.88 -3.12 -14.09
CA ALA A 220 17.10 -4.33 -14.31
C ALA A 220 16.91 -5.09 -12.98
N GLY A 221 15.66 -5.45 -12.68
CA GLY A 221 15.30 -6.09 -11.42
C GLY A 221 15.11 -5.14 -10.22
N ARG A 222 15.26 -3.83 -10.39
CA ARG A 222 14.91 -2.88 -9.30
C ARG A 222 13.41 -2.87 -9.08
N VAL A 223 13.02 -3.05 -7.83
CA VAL A 223 11.65 -2.88 -7.32
C VAL A 223 11.66 -1.76 -6.28
N GLY A 224 10.64 -0.89 -6.31
CA GLY A 224 10.44 0.17 -5.33
C GLY A 224 9.57 -0.30 -4.15
N ASP A 225 8.83 0.64 -3.57
CA ASP A 225 7.91 0.41 -2.46
C ASP A 225 6.55 -0.14 -2.88
N SER A 226 6.10 0.18 -4.10
CA SER A 226 4.72 -0.02 -4.55
C SER A 226 4.17 -1.44 -4.37
N PRO A 227 4.93 -2.55 -4.61
CA PRO A 227 4.41 -3.89 -4.39
C PRO A 227 4.67 -4.41 -2.97
N ILE A 228 5.31 -3.63 -2.11
CA ILE A 228 5.73 -4.07 -0.77
C ILE A 228 4.69 -3.66 0.25
N ILE A 229 3.93 -4.65 0.73
CA ILE A 229 2.95 -4.46 1.79
C ILE A 229 3.62 -3.89 3.04
N GLY A 230 3.05 -2.81 3.55
CA GLY A 230 3.59 -2.01 4.65
C GLY A 230 4.45 -0.84 4.19
N ALA A 231 5.04 -0.89 2.99
CA ALA A 231 5.80 0.22 2.42
C ALA A 231 4.92 1.06 1.49
N GLY A 232 4.63 0.60 0.28
CA GLY A 232 3.82 1.32 -0.70
C GLY A 232 2.33 1.37 -0.35
N LEU A 233 1.82 0.35 0.34
CA LEU A 233 0.43 0.23 0.76
C LEU A 233 0.33 -0.49 2.11
N PHE A 234 -0.58 -0.03 2.97
CA PHE A 234 -1.05 -0.81 4.11
C PHE A 234 -2.50 -0.47 4.43
N VAL A 235 -3.33 -1.49 4.69
CA VAL A 235 -4.74 -1.35 5.06
C VAL A 235 -5.02 -2.16 6.32
N ASP A 236 -5.79 -1.58 7.24
CA ASP A 236 -6.34 -2.22 8.41
C ASP A 236 -7.77 -1.74 8.64
N ASN A 237 -8.73 -2.66 8.50
CA ASN A 237 -10.15 -2.32 8.54
C ASN A 237 -10.63 -1.77 9.90
N GLU A 238 -9.84 -1.90 10.97
CA GLU A 238 -10.16 -1.28 12.27
C GLU A 238 -9.68 0.17 12.36
N VAL A 239 -8.73 0.58 11.53
CA VAL A 239 -8.02 1.86 11.64
C VAL A 239 -8.19 2.72 10.40
N GLY A 240 -7.82 2.18 9.24
CA GLY A 240 -7.75 2.92 7.99
C GLY A 240 -6.70 2.35 7.03
N GLY A 241 -6.30 3.15 6.06
CA GLY A 241 -5.26 2.79 5.11
C GLY A 241 -4.32 3.93 4.82
N ALA A 242 -3.15 3.59 4.29
CA ALA A 242 -2.18 4.55 3.78
C ALA A 242 -1.48 3.99 2.54
N THR A 243 -1.11 4.87 1.62
CA THR A 243 -0.31 4.52 0.45
C THR A 243 0.70 5.62 0.15
N ALA A 244 1.79 5.22 -0.50
CA ALA A 244 2.95 6.06 -0.76
C ALA A 244 3.20 6.27 -2.26
N THR A 245 3.95 7.30 -2.59
CA THR A 245 4.46 7.60 -3.93
C THR A 245 5.80 8.31 -3.86
N GLY A 246 6.58 8.28 -4.93
CA GLY A 246 7.89 8.94 -5.05
C GLY A 246 9.06 7.97 -4.95
N VAL A 247 10.15 8.37 -4.29
CA VAL A 247 11.36 7.54 -4.19
C VAL A 247 11.14 6.38 -3.23
N GLY A 248 10.83 5.22 -3.80
CA GLY A 248 10.42 4.01 -3.08
C GLY A 248 11.43 3.51 -2.06
N GLU A 249 12.73 3.68 -2.33
CA GLU A 249 13.80 3.29 -1.41
C GLU A 249 13.66 3.93 -0.02
N GLU A 250 13.25 5.20 0.02
CA GLU A 250 13.08 5.92 1.29
C GLU A 250 11.82 5.47 2.04
N VAL A 251 10.78 5.11 1.30
CA VAL A 251 9.55 4.55 1.85
C VAL A 251 9.79 3.14 2.42
N VAL A 252 10.48 2.27 1.67
CA VAL A 252 10.84 0.90 2.12
C VAL A 252 11.64 0.93 3.42
N ARG A 253 12.66 1.81 3.51
CA ARG A 253 13.51 1.94 4.71
C ARG A 253 12.76 2.29 5.99
N THR A 254 11.58 2.86 5.86
CA THR A 254 10.75 3.30 7.00
C THR A 254 9.49 2.48 7.18
N VAL A 255 9.18 1.56 6.23
CA VAL A 255 7.90 0.82 6.19
C VAL A 255 6.74 1.80 6.30
N GLY A 256 6.74 2.81 5.40
CA GLY A 256 6.06 4.09 5.61
C GLY A 256 4.55 3.98 5.76
N SER A 257 3.87 3.19 4.92
CA SER A 257 2.41 3.07 4.98
C SER A 257 1.94 2.34 6.24
N PHE A 258 2.62 1.28 6.67
CA PHE A 258 2.36 0.61 7.95
C PHE A 258 2.56 1.57 9.13
N LEU A 259 3.67 2.33 9.12
CA LEU A 259 3.95 3.32 10.17
C LEU A 259 2.80 4.33 10.30
N ILE A 260 2.26 4.84 9.18
CA ILE A 260 1.18 5.82 9.19
C ILE A 260 -0.10 5.21 9.78
N VAL A 261 -0.48 4.00 9.36
CA VAL A 261 -1.66 3.31 9.90
C VAL A 261 -1.48 3.03 11.40
N GLU A 262 -0.29 2.62 11.84
CA GLU A 262 0.00 2.40 13.26
C GLU A 262 -0.04 3.71 14.08
N LEU A 263 0.40 4.83 13.53
CA LEU A 263 0.26 6.14 14.17
C LEU A 263 -1.22 6.56 14.28
N MET A 264 -2.05 6.27 13.26
CA MET A 264 -3.50 6.46 13.35
C MET A 264 -4.13 5.55 14.41
N ARG A 265 -3.69 4.29 14.57
CA ARG A 265 -4.10 3.38 15.65
C ARG A 265 -3.80 3.97 17.02
N GLN A 266 -2.68 4.68 17.16
CA GLN A 266 -2.28 5.37 18.39
C GLN A 266 -3.02 6.70 18.62
N GLY A 267 -3.99 7.04 17.77
CA GLY A 267 -4.87 8.20 17.93
C GLY A 267 -4.44 9.48 17.20
N LYS A 268 -3.45 9.41 16.30
CA LYS A 268 -3.15 10.55 15.41
C LYS A 268 -4.19 10.65 14.30
N SER A 269 -4.49 11.86 13.86
CA SER A 269 -5.22 12.08 12.61
C SER A 269 -4.41 11.60 11.40
N PRO A 270 -5.03 11.32 10.24
CA PRO A 270 -4.29 10.96 9.02
C PRO A 270 -3.23 11.98 8.63
N GLN A 271 -3.54 13.27 8.77
CA GLN A 271 -2.60 14.36 8.50
C GLN A 271 -1.38 14.30 9.41
N GLU A 272 -1.57 14.20 10.74
CA GLU A 272 -0.48 14.11 11.71
C GLU A 272 0.37 12.85 11.51
N ALA A 273 -0.25 11.74 11.12
CA ALA A 273 0.44 10.49 10.86
C ALA A 273 1.31 10.59 9.60
N CYS A 274 0.79 11.17 8.50
CA CYS A 274 1.55 11.43 7.29
C CYS A 274 2.72 12.39 7.54
N GLU A 275 2.51 13.48 8.26
CA GLU A 275 3.57 14.43 8.63
C GLU A 275 4.69 13.77 9.44
N GLU A 276 4.34 12.91 10.38
CA GLU A 276 5.33 12.17 11.17
C GLU A 276 6.10 11.17 10.30
N GLY A 277 5.42 10.48 9.36
CA GLY A 277 6.06 9.61 8.37
C GLY A 277 7.09 10.36 7.53
N VAL A 278 6.72 11.49 6.98
CA VAL A 278 7.63 12.37 6.21
C VAL A 278 8.79 12.85 7.09
N LYS A 279 8.54 13.31 8.31
CA LYS A 279 9.60 13.75 9.24
C LYS A 279 10.63 12.66 9.51
N ARG A 280 10.21 11.41 9.67
CA ARG A 280 11.14 10.28 9.89
C ARG A 280 12.00 9.99 8.67
N ILE A 281 11.46 10.11 7.47
CA ILE A 281 12.22 9.98 6.23
C ILE A 281 13.23 11.13 6.13
N MET A 282 12.78 12.37 6.34
CA MET A 282 13.66 13.54 6.27
C MET A 282 14.80 13.50 7.27
N ALA A 283 14.54 13.07 8.50
CA ALA A 283 15.57 12.92 9.53
C ALA A 283 16.67 11.90 9.17
N LYS A 284 16.32 10.86 8.38
CA LYS A 284 17.30 9.89 7.88
C LYS A 284 18.08 10.39 6.66
N ASN A 285 17.61 11.45 6.03
CA ASN A 285 18.16 12.02 4.80
C ASN A 285 18.60 13.48 5.00
N GLU A 286 19.10 13.81 6.19
CA GLU A 286 19.53 15.17 6.51
C GLU A 286 20.52 15.72 5.48
N GLY A 287 20.23 16.89 4.94
CA GLY A 287 21.05 17.55 3.90
C GLY A 287 20.78 17.08 2.47
N ARG A 288 19.94 16.07 2.25
CA ARG A 288 19.49 15.68 0.92
C ARG A 288 18.20 16.44 0.54
N ASN A 289 18.18 16.95 -0.69
CA ASN A 289 17.01 17.64 -1.29
C ASN A 289 16.74 17.14 -2.72
N ASP A 290 17.28 16.00 -3.08
CA ASP A 290 17.29 15.43 -4.43
C ASP A 290 16.26 14.32 -4.62
N PHE A 291 15.27 14.20 -3.72
CA PHE A 291 14.23 13.20 -3.79
C PHE A 291 12.85 13.77 -3.37
N GLN A 292 11.80 13.10 -3.81
CA GLN A 292 10.42 13.40 -3.47
C GLN A 292 9.74 12.14 -2.94
N ILE A 293 8.95 12.32 -1.90
CA ILE A 293 8.03 11.29 -1.39
C ILE A 293 6.70 11.95 -1.01
N GLY A 294 5.63 11.18 -1.08
CA GLY A 294 4.32 11.60 -0.63
C GLY A 294 3.55 10.42 -0.03
N PHE A 295 2.63 10.74 0.88
CA PHE A 295 1.69 9.79 1.45
C PHE A 295 0.29 10.36 1.38
N ILE A 296 -0.68 9.49 1.15
CA ILE A 296 -2.08 9.74 1.48
C ILE A 296 -2.53 8.71 2.51
N ALA A 297 -3.44 9.12 3.38
CA ALA A 297 -4.02 8.24 4.36
C ALA A 297 -5.52 8.54 4.52
N LEU A 298 -6.28 7.51 4.87
CA LEU A 298 -7.72 7.58 5.07
C LEU A 298 -8.07 6.76 6.31
N ASN A 299 -8.71 7.40 7.30
CA ASN A 299 -9.18 6.67 8.49
C ASN A 299 -10.62 6.20 8.35
N LYS A 300 -11.09 5.38 9.26
CA LYS A 300 -12.47 4.83 9.27
C LYS A 300 -13.55 5.88 9.46
N ASN A 301 -13.20 7.11 9.86
CA ASN A 301 -14.14 8.23 9.98
C ASN A 301 -14.28 9.02 8.68
N GLY A 302 -13.50 8.69 7.65
CA GLY A 302 -13.50 9.37 6.36
C GLY A 302 -12.68 10.67 6.31
N GLU A 303 -11.69 10.79 7.21
CA GLU A 303 -10.70 11.87 7.17
C GLU A 303 -9.54 11.47 6.29
#